data_78796daca8cee3c2893b0eeb5c705573
#
_entry.id   78796daca8cee3c2893b0eeb5c705573
#
_cell.length_a   1.000
_cell.length_b   1.000
_cell.length_c   1.000
_cell.angle_alpha   90.00
_cell.angle_beta   90.00
_cell.angle_gamma   90.00
#
_symmetry.space_group_name_H-M   'P 1'
#
loop_
_entity.id
_entity.type
_entity.pdbx_description
1 polymer ?
#
loop_
_entity_poly.entity_id
_entity_poly.type
_entity_poly.pdbx_seq_one_letter_code
_entity_poly.pdbx_strand_id
1 'polypeptide(L)'
;VENLRLRYFANNNSSGYATGADFRINGEFVPGIESWASLSLLKTIEDISNDFYYTYYNSDGQEIVPGFTFNNTPVDSVKSEPGKIARPTDQRVTFSVFFQDYLPKNPSYRMSLTLVYGTGLPFGPPGSDRYKDVLRYPSYRRVDIGFSKTIIEEDEIKNFRFKLANKLNYFSIGLEVFNLLQVNNTVSYLWVTDVTDRTYAVPNYLSARTLNIRLNARF
;
A
#
# COMPACT_ATOMS: atom_id res chain seq x y z
N VAL A 1 -27.09 5.91 17.11
CA VAL A 1 -26.09 6.00 16.04
C VAL A 1 -25.80 7.48 15.86
N GLU A 2 -24.72 7.98 16.45
CA GLU A 2 -24.27 9.34 16.23
C GLU A 2 -23.81 9.50 14.79
N ASN A 3 -24.42 10.41 14.07
CA ASN A 3 -23.97 10.82 12.73
C ASN A 3 -22.61 11.52 12.87
N LEU A 4 -21.53 10.85 12.55
CA LEU A 4 -20.19 11.42 12.47
C LEU A 4 -20.18 12.44 11.33
N ARG A 5 -20.34 13.73 11.68
CA ARG A 5 -20.21 14.83 10.72
C ARG A 5 -18.74 15.23 10.64
N LEU A 6 -18.08 14.85 9.55
CA LEU A 6 -16.77 15.40 9.22
C LEU A 6 -16.93 16.88 8.88
N ARG A 7 -16.36 17.76 9.73
CA ARG A 7 -16.28 19.20 9.44
C ARG A 7 -14.88 19.49 8.92
N TYR A 8 -14.83 20.03 7.71
CA TYR A 8 -13.57 20.51 7.11
C TYR A 8 -13.44 22.00 7.38
N PHE A 9 -12.37 22.41 8.03
CA PHE A 9 -11.99 23.81 8.17
C PHE A 9 -10.79 24.05 7.24
N ALA A 10 -10.99 24.87 6.22
CA ALA A 10 -9.91 25.27 5.31
C ALA A 10 -9.21 26.51 5.88
N ASN A 11 -8.09 26.32 6.54
CA ASN A 11 -7.22 27.40 6.99
C ASN A 11 -6.00 27.47 6.06
N ASN A 12 -5.74 28.61 5.44
CA ASN A 12 -4.54 28.85 4.63
C ASN A 12 -3.36 29.20 5.54
N ASN A 13 -2.99 28.27 6.44
CA ASN A 13 -1.93 28.45 7.42
C ASN A 13 -0.73 27.53 7.19
N SER A 14 -0.59 26.96 6.01
CA SER A 14 0.53 26.10 5.69
C SER A 14 1.14 26.43 4.33
N SER A 15 2.46 26.27 4.23
CA SER A 15 3.22 26.31 2.98
C SER A 15 3.92 25.00 2.77
N GLY A 16 4.23 24.64 1.52
CA GLY A 16 4.91 23.38 1.25
C GLY A 16 5.22 23.19 -0.21
N TYR A 17 5.84 22.07 -0.52
CA TYR A 17 6.10 21.70 -1.92
C TYR A 17 5.97 20.19 -2.14
N ALA A 18 5.71 19.84 -3.39
CA ALA A 18 5.83 18.48 -3.92
C ALA A 18 6.84 18.51 -5.06
N THR A 19 7.78 17.58 -5.04
CA THR A 19 8.78 17.41 -6.11
C THR A 19 9.01 15.92 -6.34
N GLY A 20 9.28 15.55 -7.60
CA GLY A 20 9.48 14.15 -7.93
C GLY A 20 9.82 13.94 -9.40
N ALA A 21 10.00 12.67 -9.76
CA ALA A 21 10.22 12.22 -11.11
C ALA A 21 9.53 10.86 -11.30
N ASP A 22 8.84 10.72 -12.43
CA ASP A 22 8.17 9.51 -12.85
C ASP A 22 8.82 8.96 -14.11
N PHE A 23 9.17 7.67 -14.08
CA PHE A 23 9.72 6.93 -15.21
C PHE A 23 8.78 5.79 -15.55
N ARG A 24 8.46 5.64 -16.84
CA ARG A 24 7.65 4.52 -17.30
C ARG A 24 8.19 4.01 -18.63
N ILE A 25 8.29 2.70 -18.73
CA ILE A 25 8.64 1.97 -19.94
C ILE A 25 7.46 1.05 -20.25
N ASN A 26 6.94 1.16 -21.47
CA ASN A 26 5.91 0.24 -21.99
C ASN A 26 6.44 -0.36 -23.29
N GLY A 27 6.06 -1.57 -23.58
CA GLY A 27 6.37 -2.18 -24.86
C GLY A 27 5.86 -3.60 -24.98
N GLU A 28 5.82 -4.06 -26.22
CA GLU A 28 5.62 -5.47 -26.55
C GLU A 28 6.98 -6.16 -26.54
N PHE A 29 7.41 -6.62 -25.37
CA PHE A 29 8.61 -7.46 -25.25
C PHE A 29 8.40 -8.84 -25.91
N VAL A 30 7.15 -9.23 -26.01
CA VAL A 30 6.66 -10.38 -26.75
C VAL A 30 5.58 -9.88 -27.71
N PRO A 31 5.64 -10.23 -29.02
CA PRO A 31 4.66 -9.76 -30.01
C PRO A 31 3.21 -9.99 -29.57
N GLY A 32 2.39 -8.94 -29.60
CA GLY A 32 0.99 -8.98 -29.19
C GLY A 32 0.72 -8.93 -27.70
N ILE A 33 1.75 -8.77 -26.84
CA ILE A 33 1.59 -8.68 -25.38
C ILE A 33 2.28 -7.42 -24.85
N GLU A 34 1.49 -6.52 -24.29
CA GLU A 34 2.01 -5.32 -23.64
C GLU A 34 2.50 -5.63 -22.21
N SER A 35 3.73 -5.23 -21.94
CA SER A 35 4.33 -5.25 -20.60
C SER A 35 4.82 -3.86 -20.24
N TRP A 36 4.89 -3.56 -18.94
CA TRP A 36 5.33 -2.25 -18.50
C TRP A 36 6.05 -2.30 -17.15
N ALA A 37 6.93 -1.32 -16.94
CA ALA A 37 7.54 -1.03 -15.66
C ALA A 37 7.46 0.47 -15.37
N SER A 38 7.23 0.83 -14.12
CA SER A 38 7.20 2.22 -13.66
C SER A 38 7.97 2.40 -12.37
N LEU A 39 8.67 3.52 -12.26
CA LEU A 39 9.34 3.99 -11.06
C LEU A 39 8.93 5.43 -10.81
N SER A 40 8.38 5.69 -9.63
CA SER A 40 8.03 7.03 -9.17
C SER A 40 8.87 7.37 -7.93
N LEU A 41 9.51 8.54 -7.99
CA LEU A 41 10.24 9.14 -6.88
C LEU A 41 9.52 10.42 -6.48
N LEU A 42 9.06 10.52 -5.24
CA LEU A 42 8.25 11.65 -4.76
C LEU A 42 8.74 12.14 -3.40
N LYS A 43 8.71 13.45 -3.21
CA LYS A 43 8.86 14.10 -1.91
C LYS A 43 7.80 15.17 -1.76
N THR A 44 6.95 15.04 -0.74
CA THR A 44 5.95 16.05 -0.39
C THR A 44 6.12 16.47 1.06
N ILE A 45 6.27 17.75 1.28
CA ILE A 45 6.43 18.32 2.61
C ILE A 45 5.53 19.54 2.77
N GLU A 46 5.23 19.87 4.00
CA GLU A 46 4.51 21.09 4.40
C GLU A 46 5.07 21.64 5.69
N ASP A 47 4.89 22.92 5.88
CA ASP A 47 5.22 23.71 7.06
C ASP A 47 3.94 24.39 7.51
N ILE A 48 3.46 24.09 8.70
CA ILE A 48 2.20 24.59 9.23
C ILE A 48 2.53 25.72 10.19
N SER A 49 1.98 26.90 9.96
CA SER A 49 2.20 28.04 10.84
C SER A 49 1.56 27.82 12.22
N ASN A 50 2.31 28.10 13.26
CA ASN A 50 1.92 27.93 14.67
C ASN A 50 1.70 26.45 15.11
N ASP A 51 2.42 25.54 14.53
CA ASP A 51 2.40 24.11 14.85
C ASP A 51 3.44 23.72 15.93
N PHE A 52 3.53 24.49 16.97
CA PHE A 52 4.43 24.18 18.10
C PHE A 52 3.79 23.20 19.07
N TYR A 53 4.64 22.47 19.81
CA TYR A 53 4.25 21.61 20.91
C TYR A 53 5.19 21.78 22.10
N TYR A 54 4.75 21.33 23.29
CA TYR A 54 5.58 21.34 24.50
C TYR A 54 5.97 19.92 24.90
N THR A 55 7.24 19.75 25.21
CA THR A 55 7.75 18.57 25.91
C THR A 55 7.88 18.92 27.37
N TYR A 56 7.24 18.15 28.24
CA TYR A 56 7.22 18.39 29.69
C TYR A 56 8.25 17.52 30.41
N TYR A 57 8.89 18.08 31.43
CA TYR A 57 9.88 17.40 32.24
C TYR A 57 9.49 17.43 33.72
N ASN A 58 9.78 16.33 34.44
CA ASN A 58 9.58 16.24 35.88
C ASN A 58 10.78 16.80 36.68
N SER A 59 10.69 16.77 38.02
CA SER A 59 11.75 17.24 38.91
C SER A 59 13.06 16.49 38.76
N ASP A 60 13.06 15.28 38.23
CA ASP A 60 14.21 14.43 38.01
C ASP A 60 14.85 14.68 36.63
N GLY A 61 14.35 15.65 35.87
CA GLY A 61 14.82 15.99 34.52
C GLY A 61 14.43 14.96 33.46
N GLN A 62 13.48 14.07 33.77
CA GLN A 62 12.99 13.06 32.79
C GLN A 62 11.82 13.62 32.01
N GLU A 63 11.76 13.30 30.72
CA GLU A 63 10.59 13.59 29.88
C GLU A 63 9.37 12.82 30.41
N ILE A 64 8.26 13.53 30.54
CA ILE A 64 6.99 12.92 30.97
C ILE A 64 6.34 12.24 29.77
N VAL A 65 6.38 10.90 29.76
CA VAL A 65 5.72 10.05 28.76
C VAL A 65 4.64 9.24 29.47
N PRO A 66 3.35 9.41 29.12
CA PRO A 66 2.24 8.68 29.75
C PRO A 66 2.47 7.16 29.72
N GLY A 67 2.24 6.50 30.87
CA GLY A 67 2.44 5.06 31.03
C GLY A 67 3.91 4.60 31.18
N PHE A 68 4.90 5.47 30.99
CA PHE A 68 6.33 5.13 31.07
C PHE A 68 7.08 5.90 32.18
N THR A 69 6.77 7.19 32.35
CA THR A 69 7.39 8.00 33.40
C THR A 69 6.60 7.87 34.68
N PHE A 70 7.28 7.55 35.80
CA PHE A 70 6.64 7.34 37.09
C PHE A 70 6.13 8.65 37.73
N ASN A 71 7.00 9.69 37.75
CA ASN A 71 6.65 11.01 38.26
C ASN A 71 6.13 11.86 37.08
N ASN A 72 4.82 12.05 37.01
CA ASN A 72 4.14 12.80 35.95
C ASN A 72 3.83 14.26 36.31
N THR A 73 4.44 14.79 37.39
CA THR A 73 4.26 16.18 37.77
C THR A 73 5.21 17.07 36.95
N PRO A 74 4.70 17.92 36.04
CA PRO A 74 5.55 18.79 35.23
C PRO A 74 6.12 19.94 36.07
N VAL A 75 7.44 20.12 36.00
CA VAL A 75 8.14 21.27 36.62
C VAL A 75 8.80 22.17 35.59
N ASP A 76 9.06 21.64 34.39
CA ASP A 76 9.63 22.39 33.27
C ASP A 76 9.00 21.96 31.95
N SER A 77 9.11 22.83 30.94
CA SER A 77 8.62 22.54 29.59
C SER A 77 9.47 23.23 28.52
N VAL A 78 9.72 22.50 27.44
CA VAL A 78 10.44 23.00 26.27
C VAL A 78 9.49 23.12 25.10
N LYS A 79 9.37 24.32 24.53
CA LYS A 79 8.62 24.57 23.30
C LYS A 79 9.44 24.15 22.10
N SER A 80 8.85 23.36 21.21
CA SER A 80 9.46 22.90 19.95
C SER A 80 8.60 23.29 18.76
N GLU A 81 9.26 23.74 17.68
CA GLU A 81 8.63 24.02 16.39
C GLU A 81 9.17 23.02 15.37
N PRO A 82 8.32 22.15 14.79
CA PRO A 82 8.76 21.07 13.92
C PRO A 82 9.24 21.54 12.55
N GLY A 83 8.77 22.71 12.07
CA GLY A 83 9.03 23.22 10.73
C GLY A 83 8.47 22.31 9.64
N LYS A 84 9.31 21.99 8.67
CA LYS A 84 8.88 21.19 7.50
C LYS A 84 8.69 19.72 7.83
N ILE A 85 7.47 19.22 7.74
CA ILE A 85 7.07 17.84 7.98
C ILE A 85 6.61 17.15 6.71
N ALA A 86 6.66 15.80 6.70
CA ALA A 86 6.16 15.02 5.59
C ALA A 86 4.63 15.04 5.52
N ARG A 87 4.06 15.27 4.33
CA ARG A 87 2.60 15.17 4.12
C ARG A 87 2.13 13.72 4.21
N PRO A 88 0.86 13.47 4.57
CA PRO A 88 0.31 12.11 4.61
C PRO A 88 0.44 11.32 3.32
N THR A 89 0.59 12.00 2.19
CA THR A 89 0.78 11.41 0.85
C THR A 89 2.24 11.24 0.44
N ASP A 90 3.22 11.49 1.35
CA ASP A 90 4.64 11.44 1.06
C ASP A 90 5.15 10.00 0.93
N GLN A 91 4.86 9.36 -0.19
CA GLN A 91 5.40 8.06 -0.57
C GLN A 91 6.66 8.24 -1.42
N ARG A 92 7.82 7.99 -0.83
CA ARG A 92 9.13 8.36 -1.42
C ARG A 92 9.48 7.61 -2.69
N VAL A 93 9.17 6.34 -2.75
CA VAL A 93 9.48 5.47 -3.87
C VAL A 93 8.30 4.54 -4.11
N THR A 94 7.84 4.49 -5.35
CA THR A 94 6.89 3.48 -5.84
C THR A 94 7.47 2.82 -7.08
N PHE A 95 7.51 1.51 -7.09
CA PHE A 95 7.99 0.71 -8.22
C PHE A 95 6.95 -0.36 -8.55
N SER A 96 6.61 -0.49 -9.83
CA SER A 96 5.65 -1.49 -10.30
C SER A 96 6.11 -2.07 -11.62
N VAL A 97 5.93 -3.38 -11.77
CA VAL A 97 6.19 -4.12 -13.01
C VAL A 97 4.98 -4.98 -13.31
N PHE A 98 4.56 -4.98 -14.55
CA PHE A 98 3.65 -5.95 -15.11
C PHE A 98 4.30 -6.57 -16.34
N PHE A 99 4.48 -7.86 -16.31
CA PHE A 99 5.08 -8.64 -17.39
C PHE A 99 4.16 -9.79 -17.77
N GLN A 100 3.97 -9.99 -19.07
CA GLN A 100 3.29 -11.15 -19.62
C GLN A 100 4.11 -11.81 -20.71
N ASP A 101 3.99 -13.12 -20.84
CA ASP A 101 4.63 -13.90 -21.89
C ASP A 101 3.82 -15.14 -22.22
N TYR A 102 4.03 -15.67 -23.42
CA TYR A 102 3.58 -17.01 -23.82
C TYR A 102 4.68 -18.05 -23.55
N LEU A 103 4.26 -19.27 -23.26
CA LEU A 103 5.24 -20.33 -23.14
C LEU A 103 5.91 -20.58 -24.52
N PRO A 104 7.26 -20.58 -24.60
CA PRO A 104 7.94 -20.87 -25.85
C PRO A 104 7.46 -22.19 -26.45
N LYS A 105 7.14 -22.22 -27.73
CA LYS A 105 6.58 -23.36 -28.49
C LYS A 105 5.11 -23.74 -28.19
N ASN A 106 4.45 -23.07 -27.24
CA ASN A 106 3.04 -23.33 -26.98
C ASN A 106 2.29 -22.06 -26.57
N PRO A 107 1.81 -21.25 -27.53
CA PRO A 107 1.16 -19.95 -27.28
C PRO A 107 -0.19 -20.07 -26.54
N SER A 108 -0.76 -21.27 -26.43
CA SER A 108 -1.97 -21.48 -25.63
C SER A 108 -1.73 -21.29 -24.11
N TYR A 109 -0.47 -21.34 -23.67
CA TYR A 109 -0.10 -21.05 -22.28
C TYR A 109 0.42 -19.62 -22.15
N ARG A 110 -0.19 -18.87 -21.26
CA ARG A 110 0.21 -17.49 -20.92
C ARG A 110 0.63 -17.42 -19.46
N MET A 111 1.73 -16.74 -19.21
CA MET A 111 2.24 -16.44 -17.87
C MET A 111 2.12 -14.95 -17.62
N SER A 112 1.89 -14.55 -16.37
CA SER A 112 1.92 -13.16 -15.93
C SER A 112 2.67 -13.02 -14.61
N LEU A 113 3.37 -11.90 -14.46
CA LEU A 113 4.04 -11.48 -13.25
C LEU A 113 3.64 -10.04 -12.96
N THR A 114 3.18 -9.79 -11.75
CA THR A 114 2.99 -8.43 -11.24
C THR A 114 3.86 -8.25 -10.01
N LEU A 115 4.65 -7.18 -9.97
CA LEU A 115 5.44 -6.79 -8.82
C LEU A 115 5.06 -5.37 -8.44
N VAL A 116 4.80 -5.15 -7.16
CA VAL A 116 4.53 -3.81 -6.60
C VAL A 116 5.37 -3.61 -5.35
N TYR A 117 6.07 -2.50 -5.31
CA TYR A 117 6.82 -2.02 -4.15
C TYR A 117 6.47 -0.56 -3.89
N GLY A 118 6.31 -0.20 -2.61
CA GLY A 118 6.11 1.19 -2.20
C GLY A 118 6.67 1.43 -0.81
N THR A 119 7.37 2.54 -0.62
CA THR A 119 7.80 2.95 0.72
C THR A 119 6.59 3.34 1.57
N GLY A 120 6.70 3.19 2.88
CA GLY A 120 5.62 3.49 3.81
C GLY A 120 5.21 4.95 3.81
N LEU A 121 3.89 5.19 3.86
CA LEU A 121 3.30 6.50 4.05
C LEU A 121 3.53 7.00 5.49
N PRO A 122 3.61 8.32 5.71
CA PRO A 122 3.63 8.91 7.04
C PRO A 122 2.31 8.65 7.77
N PHE A 123 2.41 8.40 9.08
CA PHE A 123 1.26 8.31 9.98
C PHE A 123 1.68 8.74 11.39
N GLY A 124 0.74 8.93 12.30
CA GLY A 124 1.00 9.23 13.71
C GLY A 124 0.02 8.51 14.63
N PRO A 125 0.29 8.47 15.94
CA PRO A 125 -0.63 7.96 16.94
C PRO A 125 -1.94 8.79 16.97
N PRO A 126 -3.08 8.19 17.32
CA PRO A 126 -4.31 8.93 17.50
C PRO A 126 -4.20 9.88 18.69
N GLY A 127 -4.77 11.07 18.55
CA GLY A 127 -4.75 12.09 19.59
C GLY A 127 -3.43 12.87 19.73
N SER A 128 -2.37 12.50 19.01
CA SER A 128 -1.16 13.31 18.89
C SER A 128 -1.28 14.28 17.72
N ASP A 129 -0.63 15.42 17.86
CA ASP A 129 -0.51 16.37 16.77
C ASP A 129 0.38 15.76 15.67
N ARG A 130 -0.06 15.84 14.42
CA ARG A 130 0.63 15.24 13.26
C ARG A 130 2.09 15.67 13.13
N TYR A 131 2.42 16.86 13.56
CA TYR A 131 3.76 17.44 13.50
C TYR A 131 4.67 16.98 14.64
N LYS A 132 4.13 16.41 15.71
CA LYS A 132 4.91 15.92 16.86
C LYS A 132 5.48 14.52 16.59
N ASP A 133 4.64 13.60 16.14
CA ASP A 133 4.98 12.19 16.04
C ASP A 133 4.72 11.67 14.61
N VAL A 134 5.68 11.88 13.71
CA VAL A 134 5.60 11.39 12.33
C VAL A 134 6.33 10.07 12.21
N LEU A 135 5.57 8.99 12.19
CA LEU A 135 6.04 7.63 11.91
C LEU A 135 5.82 7.26 10.44
N ARG A 136 6.36 6.13 10.01
CA ARG A 136 6.08 5.59 8.66
C ARG A 136 5.66 4.14 8.74
N TYR A 137 4.66 3.78 7.92
CA TYR A 137 4.29 2.39 7.71
C TYR A 137 5.48 1.59 7.16
N PRO A 138 5.53 0.28 7.41
CA PRO A 138 6.42 -0.62 6.69
C PRO A 138 6.20 -0.53 5.18
N SER A 139 7.25 -0.79 4.40
CA SER A 139 7.16 -0.79 2.95
C SER A 139 6.18 -1.86 2.45
N TYR A 140 5.29 -1.47 1.54
CA TYR A 140 4.42 -2.39 0.83
C TYR A 140 5.22 -3.19 -0.20
N ARG A 141 5.04 -4.51 -0.22
CA ARG A 141 5.69 -5.42 -1.16
C ARG A 141 4.73 -6.53 -1.56
N ARG A 142 4.51 -6.69 -2.86
CA ARG A 142 3.65 -7.73 -3.37
C ARG A 142 4.16 -8.26 -4.69
N VAL A 143 4.16 -9.58 -4.82
CA VAL A 143 4.42 -10.30 -6.06
C VAL A 143 3.24 -11.22 -6.32
N ASP A 144 2.66 -11.10 -7.50
CA ASP A 144 1.59 -11.98 -7.98
C ASP A 144 2.08 -12.70 -9.23
N ILE A 145 1.76 -13.98 -9.36
CA ILE A 145 2.02 -14.76 -10.56
C ILE A 145 0.73 -15.39 -11.06
N GLY A 146 0.62 -15.50 -12.37
CA GLY A 146 -0.51 -16.15 -13.02
C GLY A 146 -0.08 -17.07 -14.14
N PHE A 147 -0.78 -18.19 -14.27
CA PHE A 147 -0.72 -19.08 -15.43
C PHE A 147 -2.12 -19.24 -15.98
N SER A 148 -2.24 -19.14 -17.29
CA SER A 148 -3.50 -19.45 -17.97
C SER A 148 -3.26 -20.34 -19.18
N LYS A 149 -4.21 -21.21 -19.45
CA LYS A 149 -4.23 -22.06 -20.63
C LYS A 149 -5.51 -21.83 -21.40
N THR A 150 -5.38 -21.46 -22.66
CA THR A 150 -6.49 -21.46 -23.62
C THR A 150 -6.70 -22.90 -24.11
N ILE A 151 -7.91 -23.41 -23.96
CA ILE A 151 -8.29 -24.78 -24.33
C ILE A 151 -9.07 -24.77 -25.63
N ILE A 152 -9.89 -23.71 -25.86
CA ILE A 152 -10.69 -23.52 -27.07
C ILE A 152 -10.43 -22.12 -27.58
N GLU A 153 -9.99 -21.99 -28.82
CA GLU A 153 -9.86 -20.74 -29.56
C GLU A 153 -10.99 -20.59 -30.59
N GLU A 154 -11.28 -19.37 -31.00
CA GLU A 154 -12.41 -19.00 -31.84
C GLU A 154 -12.36 -19.64 -33.24
N ASP A 155 -11.12 -19.93 -33.75
CA ASP A 155 -10.86 -20.45 -35.10
C ASP A 155 -10.60 -21.98 -35.15
N GLU A 156 -10.68 -22.69 -34.03
CA GLU A 156 -10.40 -24.12 -34.03
C GLU A 156 -11.60 -24.97 -34.43
N ILE A 157 -11.37 -26.02 -35.26
CA ILE A 157 -12.38 -27.02 -35.62
C ILE A 157 -12.76 -27.83 -34.37
N LYS A 158 -13.99 -27.62 -33.89
CA LYS A 158 -14.49 -28.17 -32.62
C LYS A 158 -14.98 -29.61 -32.80
N ASN A 159 -14.23 -30.59 -32.33
CA ASN A 159 -14.61 -31.99 -32.25
C ASN A 159 -14.48 -32.53 -30.80
N PHE A 160 -15.11 -31.83 -29.86
CA PHE A 160 -15.11 -32.30 -28.48
C PHE A 160 -16.16 -33.38 -28.23
N ARG A 161 -15.79 -34.36 -27.42
CA ARG A 161 -16.63 -35.47 -26.99
C ARG A 161 -17.87 -35.00 -26.20
N PHE A 162 -17.80 -33.81 -25.58
CA PHE A 162 -18.91 -33.20 -24.88
C PHE A 162 -19.63 -32.18 -25.80
N LYS A 163 -20.89 -32.42 -26.10
CA LYS A 163 -21.74 -31.57 -26.97
C LYS A 163 -21.79 -30.09 -26.48
N LEU A 164 -21.70 -29.86 -25.19
CA LEU A 164 -21.69 -28.51 -24.62
C LEU A 164 -20.43 -27.73 -24.99
N ALA A 165 -19.24 -28.40 -25.02
CA ALA A 165 -18.00 -27.78 -25.41
C ALA A 165 -17.97 -27.30 -26.87
N ASN A 166 -18.75 -27.93 -27.75
CA ASN A 166 -18.87 -27.53 -29.15
C ASN A 166 -19.67 -26.22 -29.35
N LYS A 167 -20.38 -25.74 -28.30
CA LYS A 167 -21.08 -24.44 -28.29
C LYS A 167 -20.19 -23.30 -27.78
N LEU A 168 -19.05 -23.61 -27.20
CA LEU A 168 -18.13 -22.59 -26.69
C LEU A 168 -17.28 -22.04 -27.84
N ASN A 169 -17.21 -20.72 -27.97
CA ASN A 169 -16.34 -20.03 -28.91
C ASN A 169 -14.94 -19.81 -28.33
N TYR A 170 -14.87 -19.70 -27.02
CA TYR A 170 -13.59 -19.55 -26.32
C TYR A 170 -13.69 -20.19 -24.93
N PHE A 171 -12.63 -20.89 -24.52
CA PHE A 171 -12.51 -21.39 -23.16
C PHE A 171 -11.07 -21.35 -22.67
N SER A 172 -10.84 -20.71 -21.51
CA SER A 172 -9.56 -20.69 -20.85
C SER A 172 -9.67 -20.94 -19.36
N ILE A 173 -8.64 -21.58 -18.81
CA ILE A 173 -8.46 -21.82 -17.38
C ILE A 173 -7.21 -21.05 -16.93
N GLY A 174 -7.33 -20.28 -15.86
CA GLY A 174 -6.25 -19.57 -15.23
C GLY A 174 -6.07 -19.97 -13.75
N LEU A 175 -4.84 -20.02 -13.32
CA LEU A 175 -4.41 -20.19 -11.94
C LEU A 175 -3.56 -18.98 -11.55
N GLU A 176 -3.95 -18.28 -10.49
CA GLU A 176 -3.26 -17.07 -10.02
C GLU A 176 -2.90 -17.23 -8.55
N VAL A 177 -1.69 -16.84 -8.20
CA VAL A 177 -1.22 -16.77 -6.81
C VAL A 177 -0.96 -15.31 -6.48
N PHE A 178 -1.81 -14.75 -5.65
CA PHE A 178 -1.65 -13.39 -5.13
C PHE A 178 -0.80 -13.42 -3.87
N ASN A 179 0.04 -12.39 -3.70
CA ASN A 179 0.98 -12.26 -2.58
C ASN A 179 1.85 -13.51 -2.43
N LEU A 180 2.53 -13.90 -3.51
CA LEU A 180 3.37 -15.10 -3.58
C LEU A 180 4.37 -15.20 -2.44
N LEU A 181 4.97 -14.08 -2.04
CA LEU A 181 5.98 -14.00 -0.98
C LEU A 181 5.38 -14.05 0.44
N GLN A 182 4.05 -14.04 0.57
CA GLN A 182 3.33 -14.04 1.84
C GLN A 182 3.75 -12.88 2.76
N VAL A 183 4.02 -11.72 2.21
CA VAL A 183 4.38 -10.53 2.99
C VAL A 183 3.14 -10.00 3.72
N ASN A 184 3.27 -9.76 5.01
CA ASN A 184 2.26 -9.12 5.82
C ASN A 184 2.29 -7.60 5.58
N ASN A 185 1.60 -7.13 4.55
CA ASN A 185 1.52 -5.71 4.22
C ASN A 185 0.56 -5.01 5.18
N THR A 186 1.09 -4.12 6.00
CA THR A 186 0.31 -3.34 6.96
C THR A 186 -0.50 -2.27 6.24
N VAL A 187 -1.82 -2.23 6.47
CA VAL A 187 -2.75 -1.24 5.91
C VAL A 187 -3.11 -0.16 6.92
N SER A 188 -3.17 -0.52 8.19
CA SER A 188 -3.49 0.37 9.30
C SER A 188 -3.00 -0.19 10.61
N TYR A 189 -3.06 0.61 11.68
CA TYR A 189 -2.88 0.14 13.04
C TYR A 189 -4.16 0.33 13.84
N LEU A 190 -4.52 -0.67 14.64
CA LEU A 190 -5.46 -0.53 15.72
C LEU A 190 -4.67 -0.12 16.97
N TRP A 191 -5.03 1.01 17.54
CA TRP A 191 -4.39 1.52 18.75
C TRP A 191 -5.15 1.06 19.98
N VAL A 192 -4.42 0.43 20.91
CA VAL A 192 -4.98 -0.10 22.14
C VAL A 192 -4.19 0.45 23.32
N THR A 193 -4.88 1.14 24.23
CA THR A 193 -4.27 1.65 25.46
C THR A 193 -4.61 0.70 26.61
N ASP A 194 -3.59 0.31 27.36
CA ASP A 194 -3.74 -0.54 28.55
C ASP A 194 -4.12 0.27 29.80
N VAL A 195 -4.32 -0.42 30.92
CA VAL A 195 -4.69 0.19 32.21
C VAL A 195 -3.58 1.07 32.82
N THR A 196 -2.39 1.03 32.26
CA THR A 196 -1.23 1.85 32.67
C THR A 196 -0.96 3.02 31.71
N ASP A 197 -1.93 3.37 30.86
CA ASP A 197 -1.84 4.42 29.82
C ASP A 197 -0.79 4.16 28.73
N ARG A 198 -0.31 2.93 28.59
CA ARG A 198 0.57 2.56 27.48
C ARG A 198 -0.24 2.25 26.24
N THR A 199 0.11 2.93 25.15
CA THR A 199 -0.57 2.74 23.87
C THR A 199 0.26 1.85 22.94
N TYR A 200 -0.38 0.80 22.42
CA TYR A 200 0.20 -0.19 21.51
C TYR A 200 -0.42 -0.07 20.13
N ALA A 201 0.42 -0.15 19.11
CA ALA A 201 0.00 -0.17 17.72
C ALA A 201 -0.10 -1.63 17.24
N VAL A 202 -1.31 -2.16 17.13
CA VAL A 202 -1.57 -3.51 16.61
C VAL A 202 -1.79 -3.44 15.11
N PRO A 203 -0.93 -4.05 14.27
CA PRO A 203 -1.04 -3.91 12.83
C PRO A 203 -2.22 -4.72 12.26
N ASN A 204 -2.96 -4.09 11.35
CA ASN A 204 -3.90 -4.74 10.45
C ASN A 204 -3.21 -5.02 9.13
N TYR A 205 -3.26 -6.27 8.69
CA TYR A 205 -2.62 -6.72 7.47
C TYR A 205 -3.62 -6.89 6.32
N LEU A 206 -3.16 -6.62 5.11
CA LEU A 206 -3.85 -7.05 3.89
C LEU A 206 -3.84 -8.58 3.78
N SER A 207 -4.61 -9.07 2.79
CA SER A 207 -4.77 -10.50 2.54
C SER A 207 -3.44 -11.24 2.48
N ALA A 208 -3.38 -12.39 3.12
CA ALA A 208 -2.31 -13.36 3.01
C ALA A 208 -2.21 -13.88 1.56
N ARG A 209 -1.32 -14.84 1.32
CA ARG A 209 -1.26 -15.54 0.03
C ARG A 209 -2.61 -16.14 -0.30
N THR A 210 -3.11 -15.84 -1.51
CA THR A 210 -4.40 -16.32 -2.00
C THR A 210 -4.22 -17.03 -3.33
N LEU A 211 -4.79 -18.21 -3.45
CA LEU A 211 -4.90 -18.95 -4.69
C LEU A 211 -6.25 -18.63 -5.34
N ASN A 212 -6.21 -18.23 -6.61
CA ASN A 212 -7.40 -17.91 -7.40
C ASN A 212 -7.44 -18.78 -8.67
N ILE A 213 -8.62 -19.33 -8.95
CA ILE A 213 -8.89 -20.06 -10.19
C ILE A 213 -9.85 -19.23 -11.02
N ARG A 214 -9.45 -18.94 -12.27
CA ARG A 214 -10.28 -18.19 -13.22
C ARG A 214 -10.72 -19.09 -14.37
N LEU A 215 -11.99 -19.12 -14.63
CA LEU A 215 -12.58 -19.80 -15.78
C LEU A 215 -13.23 -18.75 -16.67
N ASN A 216 -12.82 -18.67 -17.93
CA ASN A 216 -13.44 -17.79 -18.91
C ASN A 216 -14.07 -18.65 -20.02
N ALA A 217 -15.35 -18.45 -20.26
CA ALA A 217 -16.09 -19.14 -21.31
C ALA A 217 -16.91 -18.13 -22.14
N ARG A 218 -16.85 -18.24 -23.46
CA ARG A 218 -17.71 -17.51 -24.40
C ARG A 218 -18.47 -18.52 -25.25
N PHE A 219 -19.75 -18.25 -25.47
CA PHE A 219 -20.66 -19.05 -26.28
C PHE A 219 -20.94 -18.38 -27.61
#